data_10561566fa9e7b9b6d3dec8fbde4b380
#
_entry.id   10561566fa9e7b9b6d3dec8fbde4b380
#
_cell.length_a   1.000
_cell.length_b   1.000
_cell.length_c   1.000
_cell.angle_alpha   90.00
_cell.angle_beta   90.00
_cell.angle_gamma   90.00
#
_symmetry.space_group_name_H-M   'P 1'
#
loop_
_entity.id
_entity.type
_entity.pdbx_description
1 polymer ?
#
loop_
_entity_poly.entity_id
_entity_poly.type
_entity_poly.pdbx_seq_one_letter_code
_entity_poly.pdbx_strand_id
1 'polypeptide(L)'
;MSNGSTTTGKVRLLRWPVKTQRCDESTTLSDAGAPRSAAPGTGNIPGVTDFDLFRISDDHEALRAAVREVVEAKVAPHAAEVDDKGVFPEQSYDALRAADFHAPHIPEQYDGVGADALATCIVIEEVARGCASSSLIPAVNKLGTMPLLLAASSDLKSRYLPAVGRGEAMFSYGLSEREAGSDTASMRCRATPDGDDFVLTGQKSWVTNAGISDYYTVLAVTDPQAPRGKGISAFVVEKSDPGFTFGEPERKLGIKGSPTRELHFDSCRIPGDRIIGARGEGLQIALRTLDHTRVTIGAQAVGIAQGALDHALAYVKERKQFGKAVAEFQGIQFMLADMAMKLAAARQLVYVAAAKSERDDADLPFFGAAAKCYASDIAMSITTEAVQLLGGAGYVKDFPLERMMRDAKITQIYEGTNQIQRIVMARQLLK
;
A
#
# COMPACT_ATOMS: atom_id res chain seq x y z
N MET A 1 -49.42 -9.80 -5.33
CA MET A 1 -49.76 -8.43 -4.89
C MET A 1 -48.92 -8.14 -3.66
N SER A 2 -48.21 -7.09 -3.67
CA SER A 2 -47.40 -6.31 -2.76
C SER A 2 -45.89 -6.36 -3.05
N ASN A 3 -45.49 -5.38 -3.83
CA ASN A 3 -44.12 -4.95 -4.05
C ASN A 3 -43.54 -4.34 -2.76
N GLY A 4 -42.46 -4.91 -2.25
CA GLY A 4 -41.61 -4.32 -1.23
C GLY A 4 -40.34 -3.80 -1.89
N SER A 5 -40.31 -2.52 -2.21
CA SER A 5 -39.11 -1.82 -2.68
C SER A 5 -38.18 -1.57 -1.50
N THR A 6 -37.07 -2.26 -1.45
CA THR A 6 -35.96 -1.95 -0.55
C THR A 6 -35.10 -0.86 -1.17
N THR A 7 -35.28 0.34 -0.68
CA THR A 7 -34.43 1.50 -0.94
C THR A 7 -33.07 1.26 -0.30
N THR A 8 -32.07 0.92 -1.10
CA THR A 8 -30.67 0.96 -0.70
C THR A 8 -30.25 2.41 -0.53
N GLY A 9 -30.21 2.88 0.70
CA GLY A 9 -29.64 4.18 1.05
C GLY A 9 -28.15 4.18 0.73
N LYS A 10 -27.76 4.96 -0.29
CA LYS A 10 -26.37 5.32 -0.50
C LYS A 10 -25.86 6.07 0.73
N VAL A 11 -25.00 5.46 1.51
CA VAL A 11 -24.21 6.15 2.53
C VAL A 11 -23.28 7.10 1.78
N ARG A 12 -23.66 8.37 1.74
CA ARG A 12 -22.82 9.44 1.22
C ARG A 12 -21.71 9.66 2.25
N LEU A 13 -20.56 9.04 2.03
CA LEU A 13 -19.36 9.32 2.81
C LEU A 13 -18.99 10.79 2.67
N LEU A 14 -18.61 11.38 3.78
CA LEU A 14 -18.28 12.78 3.98
C LEU A 14 -17.32 13.29 2.90
N ARG A 15 -17.69 14.40 2.24
CA ARG A 15 -16.75 15.15 1.40
C ARG A 15 -15.61 15.66 2.26
N TRP A 16 -14.40 15.28 1.92
CA TRP A 16 -13.15 15.73 2.56
C TRP A 16 -12.95 17.23 2.28
N PRO A 17 -12.87 18.12 3.29
CA PRO A 17 -12.57 19.52 3.07
C PRO A 17 -11.06 19.73 2.93
N VAL A 18 -10.55 19.79 1.71
CA VAL A 18 -9.20 20.28 1.44
C VAL A 18 -9.17 21.80 1.64
N LYS A 19 -8.66 22.26 2.78
CA LYS A 19 -8.24 23.66 2.96
C LYS A 19 -6.77 23.77 2.56
N THR A 20 -6.51 24.19 1.33
CA THR A 20 -5.21 24.76 0.95
C THR A 20 -5.08 26.12 1.61
N GLN A 21 -4.30 26.21 2.71
CA GLN A 21 -3.81 27.49 3.21
C GLN A 21 -2.60 27.90 2.37
N ARG A 22 -2.80 28.89 1.50
CA ARG A 22 -1.69 29.68 0.96
C ARG A 22 -1.16 30.56 2.08
N CYS A 23 0.14 30.50 2.33
CA CYS A 23 0.82 31.53 3.12
C CYS A 23 0.92 32.80 2.26
N ASP A 24 0.14 33.83 2.59
CA ASP A 24 0.41 35.19 2.15
C ASP A 24 1.29 35.87 3.24
N GLU A 25 2.50 36.23 2.85
CA GLU A 25 3.35 37.16 3.59
C GLU A 25 2.78 38.56 3.49
N SER A 26 2.45 39.15 4.60
CA SER A 26 2.60 40.56 5.00
C SER A 26 1.54 40.95 6.01
N THR A 27 1.90 41.19 7.24
CA THR A 27 1.34 42.30 8.01
C THR A 27 2.21 42.63 9.23
N THR A 28 2.47 43.89 9.34
CA THR A 28 3.29 44.66 10.29
C THR A 28 2.76 44.62 11.72
N LEU A 29 3.73 44.73 12.65
CA LEU A 29 3.55 44.97 14.08
C LEU A 29 2.81 46.29 14.37
N SER A 30 1.82 46.28 15.28
CA SER A 30 1.62 47.38 16.27
C SER A 30 0.63 46.98 17.38
N ASP A 31 1.08 47.27 18.54
CA ASP A 31 0.42 47.80 19.76
C ASP A 31 -0.27 46.92 20.80
N ALA A 32 0.20 47.22 21.98
CA ALA A 32 -0.03 46.66 23.29
C ALA A 32 -1.43 46.99 23.87
N GLY A 33 -1.99 46.04 24.62
CA GLY A 33 -3.15 46.24 25.51
C GLY A 33 -3.09 45.28 26.69
N ALA A 34 -3.11 45.86 27.91
CA ALA A 34 -2.87 45.23 29.20
C ALA A 34 -3.93 44.22 29.70
N PRO A 35 -3.67 43.45 30.78
CA PRO A 35 -4.26 42.15 31.01
C PRO A 35 -5.54 42.17 31.88
N ARG A 36 -6.44 41.23 31.60
CA ARG A 36 -7.53 40.85 32.53
C ARG A 36 -7.21 39.50 33.20
N SER A 37 -7.30 39.46 34.51
CA SER A 37 -7.08 38.34 35.40
C SER A 37 -8.06 37.16 35.10
N ALA A 38 -7.49 35.97 34.95
CA ALA A 38 -8.23 34.71 34.98
C ALA A 38 -7.67 33.78 36.06
N ALA A 39 -8.53 33.04 36.70
CA ALA A 39 -8.31 32.10 37.80
C ALA A 39 -7.32 30.98 37.46
N PRO A 40 -6.68 30.29 38.43
CA PRO A 40 -5.66 29.29 38.15
C PRO A 40 -6.27 28.00 37.59
N GLY A 41 -6.22 27.84 36.30
CA GLY A 41 -6.47 26.60 35.58
C GLY A 41 -5.13 25.99 35.19
N THR A 42 -4.99 24.70 35.41
CA THR A 42 -3.98 23.74 34.96
C THR A 42 -2.93 24.30 34.00
N GLY A 43 -1.68 24.36 34.46
CA GLY A 43 -0.61 25.07 33.82
C GLY A 43 -0.31 24.59 32.40
N ASN A 44 -0.71 25.39 31.43
CA ASN A 44 -0.15 25.36 30.08
C ASN A 44 1.25 25.98 30.13
N ILE A 45 2.26 25.24 29.80
CA ILE A 45 3.61 25.75 29.54
C ILE A 45 3.50 26.68 28.31
N PRO A 46 3.82 27.98 28.39
CA PRO A 46 3.72 28.89 27.25
C PRO A 46 4.63 28.42 26.12
N GLY A 47 4.08 28.19 24.95
CA GLY A 47 4.81 27.73 23.75
C GLY A 47 4.70 26.24 23.45
N VAL A 48 4.03 25.44 24.29
CA VAL A 48 3.65 24.08 24.01
C VAL A 48 2.22 24.10 23.46
N THR A 49 2.09 24.39 22.17
CA THR A 49 0.86 24.14 21.45
C THR A 49 0.65 22.62 21.41
N ASP A 50 -0.55 22.22 21.69
CA ASP A 50 -1.15 20.90 21.62
C ASP A 50 -0.19 19.80 21.12
N PHE A 51 0.49 19.11 22.05
CA PHE A 51 1.45 18.03 21.75
C PHE A 51 0.72 16.74 21.35
N ASP A 52 -0.25 16.84 20.48
CA ASP A 52 -0.91 15.66 19.89
C ASP A 52 -0.30 15.28 18.53
N LEU A 53 1.02 15.49 18.38
CA LEU A 53 1.78 15.09 17.19
C LEU A 53 1.71 13.59 16.86
N PHE A 54 1.21 12.78 17.78
CA PHE A 54 1.12 11.33 17.67
C PHE A 54 -0.32 10.82 17.51
N ARG A 55 -1.30 11.71 17.58
CA ARG A 55 -2.69 11.39 17.34
C ARG A 55 -3.05 11.72 15.89
N ILE A 56 -3.60 10.74 15.18
CA ILE A 56 -4.20 11.01 13.88
C ILE A 56 -5.48 11.83 14.06
N SER A 57 -5.91 12.56 13.04
CA SER A 57 -7.11 13.40 13.12
C SER A 57 -8.37 12.56 13.38
N ASP A 58 -9.42 13.19 13.90
CA ASP A 58 -10.71 12.54 14.11
C ASP A 58 -11.29 11.97 12.80
N ASP A 59 -11.02 12.63 11.66
CA ASP A 59 -11.41 12.13 10.33
C ASP A 59 -10.67 10.84 9.95
N HIS A 60 -9.38 10.72 10.26
CA HIS A 60 -8.62 9.49 10.03
C HIS A 60 -9.09 8.35 10.96
N GLU A 61 -9.47 8.65 12.20
CA GLU A 61 -10.05 7.65 13.10
C GLU A 61 -11.44 7.21 12.62
N ALA A 62 -12.27 8.13 12.15
CA ALA A 62 -13.57 7.80 11.56
C ALA A 62 -13.41 6.94 10.29
N LEU A 63 -12.44 7.27 9.43
CA LEU A 63 -12.08 6.46 8.26
C LEU A 63 -11.65 5.05 8.69
N ARG A 64 -10.77 4.92 9.68
CA ARG A 64 -10.34 3.63 10.22
C ARG A 64 -11.52 2.78 10.67
N ALA A 65 -12.45 3.38 11.41
CA ALA A 65 -13.63 2.68 11.88
C ALA A 65 -14.53 2.20 10.72
N ALA A 66 -14.74 3.05 9.73
CA ALA A 66 -15.54 2.72 8.53
C ALA A 66 -14.90 1.59 7.70
N VAL A 67 -13.57 1.67 7.46
CA VAL A 67 -12.85 0.61 6.74
C VAL A 67 -12.93 -0.70 7.50
N ARG A 68 -12.72 -0.66 8.82
CA ARG A 68 -12.81 -1.84 9.70
C ARG A 68 -14.17 -2.51 9.61
N GLU A 69 -15.26 -1.75 9.67
CA GLU A 69 -16.63 -2.26 9.54
C GLU A 69 -16.81 -3.01 8.21
N VAL A 70 -16.40 -2.41 7.09
CA VAL A 70 -16.48 -3.06 5.77
C VAL A 70 -15.63 -4.32 5.72
N VAL A 71 -14.41 -4.27 6.27
CA VAL A 71 -13.48 -5.40 6.27
C VAL A 71 -14.00 -6.57 7.11
N GLU A 72 -14.49 -6.32 8.31
CA GLU A 72 -15.04 -7.36 9.19
C GLU A 72 -16.30 -7.99 8.59
N ALA A 73 -17.15 -7.19 7.94
CA ALA A 73 -18.40 -7.68 7.37
C ALA A 73 -18.24 -8.37 6.02
N LYS A 74 -17.27 -7.93 5.15
CA LYS A 74 -17.26 -8.29 3.73
C LYS A 74 -15.93 -8.86 3.22
N VAL A 75 -14.83 -8.70 3.93
CA VAL A 75 -13.49 -9.11 3.48
C VAL A 75 -12.95 -10.27 4.32
N ALA A 76 -12.89 -10.09 5.63
CA ALA A 76 -12.32 -11.08 6.55
C ALA A 76 -13.03 -12.46 6.50
N PRO A 77 -14.35 -12.55 6.36
CA PRO A 77 -15.04 -13.86 6.28
C PRO A 77 -14.60 -14.72 5.08
N HIS A 78 -14.10 -14.12 4.02
CA HIS A 78 -13.67 -14.82 2.79
C HIS A 78 -12.17 -15.13 2.75
N ALA A 79 -11.39 -14.62 3.70
CA ALA A 79 -9.93 -14.67 3.65
C ALA A 79 -9.36 -16.11 3.65
N ALA A 80 -9.99 -17.05 4.34
CA ALA A 80 -9.59 -18.46 4.34
C ALA A 80 -9.84 -19.12 2.98
N GLU A 81 -11.00 -18.89 2.39
CA GLU A 81 -11.37 -19.43 1.07
C GLU A 81 -10.46 -18.86 -0.03
N VAL A 82 -10.16 -17.56 0.02
CA VAL A 82 -9.25 -16.88 -0.90
C VAL A 82 -7.84 -17.49 -0.87
N ASP A 83 -7.31 -17.79 0.32
CA ASP A 83 -6.00 -18.47 0.45
C ASP A 83 -6.06 -19.91 -0.05
N ASP A 84 -7.11 -20.65 0.30
CA ASP A 84 -7.21 -22.07 -0.05
C ASP A 84 -7.38 -22.29 -1.58
N LYS A 85 -8.25 -21.51 -2.20
CA LYS A 85 -8.48 -21.56 -3.65
C LYS A 85 -7.38 -20.87 -4.47
N GLY A 86 -6.67 -19.90 -3.89
CA GLY A 86 -5.63 -19.13 -4.58
C GLY A 86 -6.17 -18.29 -5.75
N VAL A 87 -7.40 -17.77 -5.62
CA VAL A 87 -8.08 -16.96 -6.64
C VAL A 87 -8.25 -15.51 -6.20
N PHE A 88 -8.37 -14.60 -7.18
CA PHE A 88 -8.60 -13.19 -6.90
C PHE A 88 -9.89 -13.00 -6.08
N PRO A 89 -9.89 -12.15 -5.04
CA PRO A 89 -11.00 -11.98 -4.12
C PRO A 89 -12.06 -10.99 -4.69
N GLU A 90 -12.84 -11.42 -5.67
CA GLU A 90 -13.85 -10.58 -6.35
C GLU A 90 -14.83 -9.94 -5.36
N GLN A 91 -15.30 -10.71 -4.36
CA GLN A 91 -16.22 -10.18 -3.34
C GLN A 91 -15.58 -9.06 -2.51
N SER A 92 -14.28 -9.19 -2.20
CA SER A 92 -13.54 -8.12 -1.51
C SER A 92 -13.37 -6.91 -2.41
N TYR A 93 -13.07 -7.12 -3.70
CA TYR A 93 -12.97 -6.04 -4.68
C TYR A 93 -14.28 -5.26 -4.78
N ASP A 94 -15.41 -5.95 -4.93
CA ASP A 94 -16.73 -5.33 -5.00
C ASP A 94 -17.08 -4.55 -3.73
N ALA A 95 -16.75 -5.09 -2.55
CA ALA A 95 -16.96 -4.42 -1.28
C ALA A 95 -16.11 -3.15 -1.13
N LEU A 96 -14.83 -3.23 -1.48
CA LEU A 96 -13.91 -2.09 -1.44
C LEU A 96 -14.28 -1.02 -2.48
N ARG A 97 -14.70 -1.44 -3.67
CA ARG A 97 -15.19 -0.53 -4.72
C ARG A 97 -16.46 0.21 -4.29
N ALA A 98 -17.42 -0.51 -3.71
CA ALA A 98 -18.68 0.08 -3.25
C ALA A 98 -18.48 1.13 -2.13
N ALA A 99 -17.37 1.05 -1.40
CA ALA A 99 -16.98 1.96 -0.33
C ALA A 99 -15.86 2.95 -0.72
N ASP A 100 -15.47 3.00 -1.99
CA ASP A 100 -14.38 3.83 -2.52
C ASP A 100 -13.00 3.58 -1.90
N PHE A 101 -12.75 2.35 -1.37
CA PHE A 101 -11.48 1.95 -0.75
C PHE A 101 -10.53 1.22 -1.71
N HIS A 102 -10.93 0.93 -2.94
CA HIS A 102 -10.13 0.19 -3.93
C HIS A 102 -8.96 1.00 -4.49
N ALA A 103 -9.07 2.33 -4.56
CA ALA A 103 -8.05 3.25 -5.06
C ALA A 103 -8.17 4.64 -4.38
N PRO A 104 -8.07 4.73 -3.03
CA PRO A 104 -8.40 5.93 -2.28
C PRO A 104 -7.53 7.14 -2.64
N HIS A 105 -6.32 6.92 -3.13
CA HIS A 105 -5.32 7.95 -3.48
C HIS A 105 -5.59 8.67 -4.81
N ILE A 106 -6.53 8.21 -5.64
CA ILE A 106 -6.83 8.87 -6.92
C ILE A 106 -7.51 10.22 -6.64
N PRO A 107 -6.97 11.33 -7.20
CA PRO A 107 -7.52 12.66 -6.98
C PRO A 107 -8.96 12.81 -7.48
N GLU A 108 -9.74 13.67 -6.82
CA GLU A 108 -11.15 13.98 -7.18
C GLU A 108 -11.32 14.44 -8.63
N GLN A 109 -10.35 15.19 -9.17
CA GLN A 109 -10.35 15.62 -10.58
C GLN A 109 -10.28 14.47 -11.59
N TYR A 110 -9.97 13.26 -11.14
CA TYR A 110 -9.96 12.01 -11.91
C TYR A 110 -10.97 11.00 -11.33
N ASP A 111 -12.10 11.47 -10.84
CA ASP A 111 -13.21 10.68 -10.30
C ASP A 111 -12.83 9.77 -9.11
N GLY A 112 -11.73 10.05 -8.42
CA GLY A 112 -11.34 9.40 -7.17
C GLY A 112 -11.84 10.14 -5.94
N VAL A 113 -11.42 9.69 -4.75
CA VAL A 113 -11.79 10.35 -3.47
C VAL A 113 -10.70 11.26 -2.92
N GLY A 114 -9.51 11.28 -3.50
CA GLY A 114 -8.43 12.18 -3.14
C GLY A 114 -7.90 12.01 -1.73
N ALA A 115 -7.94 10.77 -1.19
CA ALA A 115 -7.43 10.49 0.14
C ALA A 115 -5.92 10.75 0.23
N ASP A 116 -5.48 11.38 1.30
CA ASP A 116 -4.06 11.61 1.56
C ASP A 116 -3.28 10.30 1.78
N ALA A 117 -1.96 10.42 1.90
CA ALA A 117 -1.09 9.25 2.03
C ALA A 117 -1.34 8.49 3.33
N LEU A 118 -1.71 9.17 4.43
CA LEU A 118 -2.04 8.53 5.71
C LEU A 118 -3.37 7.80 5.63
N ALA A 119 -4.40 8.42 5.09
CA ALA A 119 -5.71 7.80 4.84
C ALA A 119 -5.56 6.55 3.96
N THR A 120 -4.77 6.63 2.88
CA THR A 120 -4.45 5.48 2.03
C THR A 120 -3.77 4.36 2.82
N CYS A 121 -2.81 4.69 3.70
CA CYS A 121 -2.16 3.71 4.57
C CYS A 121 -3.15 3.05 5.55
N ILE A 122 -4.06 3.82 6.14
CA ILE A 122 -5.11 3.31 7.04
C ILE A 122 -6.03 2.32 6.31
N VAL A 123 -6.45 2.63 5.09
CA VAL A 123 -7.24 1.69 4.27
C VAL A 123 -6.49 0.38 4.07
N ILE A 124 -5.23 0.44 3.63
CA ILE A 124 -4.42 -0.75 3.38
C ILE A 124 -4.15 -1.54 4.67
N GLU A 125 -3.86 -0.87 5.78
CA GLU A 125 -3.66 -1.47 7.10
C GLU A 125 -4.89 -2.25 7.56
N GLU A 126 -6.06 -1.63 7.55
CA GLU A 126 -7.30 -2.29 8.01
C GLU A 126 -7.72 -3.45 7.08
N VAL A 127 -7.57 -3.30 5.77
CA VAL A 127 -7.83 -4.40 4.83
C VAL A 127 -6.86 -5.55 5.06
N ALA A 128 -5.56 -5.26 5.28
CA ALA A 128 -4.54 -6.28 5.54
C ALA A 128 -4.75 -7.00 6.88
N ARG A 129 -5.32 -6.34 7.89
CA ARG A 129 -5.72 -6.92 9.17
C ARG A 129 -6.72 -8.06 8.97
N GLY A 130 -7.67 -7.93 8.04
CA GLY A 130 -8.65 -8.96 7.71
C GLY A 130 -8.16 -9.96 6.66
N CYS A 131 -7.53 -9.47 5.58
CA CYS A 131 -7.06 -10.28 4.46
C CYS A 131 -5.89 -9.61 3.74
N ALA A 132 -4.69 -10.16 3.89
CA ALA A 132 -3.49 -9.63 3.24
C ALA A 132 -3.58 -9.66 1.71
N SER A 133 -4.19 -10.67 1.11
CA SER A 133 -4.40 -10.74 -0.34
C SER A 133 -5.29 -9.59 -0.85
N SER A 134 -6.39 -9.30 -0.15
CA SER A 134 -7.31 -8.23 -0.52
C SER A 134 -6.71 -6.84 -0.37
N SER A 135 -5.74 -6.63 0.55
CA SER A 135 -5.06 -5.35 0.72
C SER A 135 -4.20 -4.96 -0.49
N LEU A 136 -3.87 -5.93 -1.36
CA LEU A 136 -3.18 -5.67 -2.61
C LEU A 136 -4.08 -5.04 -3.68
N ILE A 137 -5.39 -4.94 -3.46
CA ILE A 137 -6.28 -4.18 -4.34
C ILE A 137 -5.90 -2.68 -4.29
N PRO A 138 -6.02 -1.97 -3.15
CA PRO A 138 -5.63 -0.57 -3.06
C PRO A 138 -4.11 -0.35 -3.20
N ALA A 139 -3.29 -1.25 -2.67
CA ALA A 139 -1.84 -1.08 -2.71
C ALA A 139 -1.28 -1.15 -4.13
N VAL A 140 -1.74 -2.08 -4.96
CA VAL A 140 -1.27 -2.25 -6.34
C VAL A 140 -1.87 -1.22 -7.27
N ASN A 141 -3.13 -0.80 -7.08
CA ASN A 141 -3.67 0.35 -7.79
C ASN A 141 -2.82 1.61 -7.53
N LYS A 142 -2.39 1.84 -6.28
CA LYS A 142 -1.47 2.95 -5.99
C LYS A 142 -0.12 2.76 -6.65
N LEU A 143 0.48 1.58 -6.56
CA LEU A 143 1.78 1.30 -7.19
C LEU A 143 1.74 1.51 -8.70
N GLY A 144 0.70 1.01 -9.38
CA GLY A 144 0.56 1.12 -10.83
C GLY A 144 0.27 2.53 -11.33
N THR A 145 -0.52 3.31 -10.60
CA THR A 145 -0.92 4.68 -11.00
C THR A 145 0.04 5.77 -10.52
N MET A 146 0.87 5.51 -9.51
CA MET A 146 1.80 6.52 -8.98
C MET A 146 2.75 7.09 -10.05
N PRO A 147 3.32 6.30 -11.00
CA PRO A 147 4.11 6.85 -12.09
C PRO A 147 3.35 7.89 -12.93
N LEU A 148 2.05 7.65 -13.17
CA LEU A 148 1.21 8.61 -13.89
C LEU A 148 1.05 9.90 -13.07
N LEU A 149 0.72 9.78 -11.79
CA LEU A 149 0.56 10.94 -10.90
C LEU A 149 1.83 11.79 -10.83
N LEU A 150 3.00 11.14 -10.78
CA LEU A 150 4.30 11.79 -10.65
C LEU A 150 4.80 12.45 -11.94
N ALA A 151 4.56 11.85 -13.12
CA ALA A 151 5.30 12.21 -14.31
C ALA A 151 4.51 12.21 -15.62
N ALA A 152 3.28 11.70 -15.68
CA ALA A 152 2.53 11.67 -16.93
C ALA A 152 1.99 13.05 -17.33
N SER A 153 1.73 13.23 -18.63
CA SER A 153 1.00 14.38 -19.14
C SER A 153 -0.44 14.43 -18.58
N SER A 154 -1.07 15.61 -18.62
CA SER A 154 -2.48 15.77 -18.24
C SER A 154 -3.40 14.88 -19.06
N ASP A 155 -3.13 14.73 -20.36
CA ASP A 155 -3.92 13.91 -21.28
C ASP A 155 -3.83 12.43 -20.90
N LEU A 156 -2.62 11.94 -20.60
CA LEU A 156 -2.42 10.55 -20.18
C LEU A 156 -3.10 10.26 -18.83
N LYS A 157 -3.00 11.18 -17.86
CA LYS A 157 -3.72 11.10 -16.59
C LYS A 157 -5.24 11.04 -16.79
N SER A 158 -5.78 11.95 -17.62
CA SER A 158 -7.21 12.03 -17.89
C SER A 158 -7.75 10.81 -18.65
N ARG A 159 -6.91 10.12 -19.40
CA ARG A 159 -7.27 8.90 -20.13
C ARG A 159 -7.43 7.68 -19.21
N TYR A 160 -6.58 7.51 -18.22
CA TYR A 160 -6.50 6.27 -17.44
C TYR A 160 -6.96 6.36 -16.00
N LEU A 161 -6.72 7.49 -15.31
CA LEU A 161 -7.02 7.58 -13.88
C LEU A 161 -8.51 7.55 -13.55
N PRO A 162 -9.44 8.15 -14.36
CA PRO A 162 -10.86 8.14 -14.03
C PRO A 162 -11.47 6.73 -13.93
N ALA A 163 -11.12 5.81 -14.83
CA ALA A 163 -11.60 4.43 -14.77
C ALA A 163 -11.15 3.72 -13.50
N VAL A 164 -9.92 4.00 -13.03
CA VAL A 164 -9.41 3.45 -11.76
C VAL A 164 -10.10 4.13 -10.57
N GLY A 165 -10.32 5.44 -10.61
CA GLY A 165 -11.02 6.20 -9.56
C GLY A 165 -12.45 5.69 -9.34
N ARG A 166 -13.18 5.35 -10.41
CA ARG A 166 -14.54 4.78 -10.34
C ARG A 166 -14.58 3.28 -10.05
N GLY A 167 -13.41 2.59 -9.98
CA GLY A 167 -13.33 1.14 -9.80
C GLY A 167 -13.81 0.34 -11.02
N GLU A 168 -13.73 0.91 -12.21
CA GLU A 168 -14.05 0.26 -13.49
C GLU A 168 -12.84 -0.46 -14.07
N ALA A 169 -11.63 -0.10 -13.63
CA ALA A 169 -10.37 -0.68 -14.04
C ALA A 169 -9.38 -0.79 -12.87
N MET A 170 -8.43 -1.70 -12.99
CA MET A 170 -7.29 -1.86 -12.08
C MET A 170 -5.98 -1.60 -12.82
N PHE A 171 -4.98 -1.18 -12.04
CA PHE A 171 -3.64 -0.89 -12.54
C PHE A 171 -2.58 -1.76 -11.87
N SER A 172 -1.67 -2.35 -12.65
CA SER A 172 -0.52 -3.12 -12.16
C SER A 172 0.82 -2.49 -12.55
N TYR A 173 1.92 -3.06 -12.06
CA TYR A 173 3.25 -2.50 -12.22
C TYR A 173 4.29 -3.54 -12.62
N GLY A 174 4.85 -3.40 -13.82
CA GLY A 174 5.82 -4.31 -14.43
C GLY A 174 7.23 -3.72 -14.46
N LEU A 175 7.99 -3.88 -13.36
CA LEU A 175 9.38 -3.43 -13.24
C LEU A 175 10.36 -4.58 -13.38
N SER A 176 10.20 -5.61 -12.54
CA SER A 176 11.18 -6.68 -12.35
C SER A 176 11.21 -7.67 -13.51
N GLU A 177 12.38 -8.28 -13.72
CA GLU A 177 12.61 -9.41 -14.61
C GLU A 177 13.27 -10.54 -13.82
N ARG A 178 13.27 -11.78 -14.33
CA ARG A 178 13.88 -12.92 -13.63
C ARG A 178 15.34 -12.65 -13.22
N GLU A 179 16.09 -11.98 -14.10
CA GLU A 179 17.51 -11.66 -13.90
C GLU A 179 17.74 -10.23 -13.39
N ALA A 180 16.70 -9.41 -13.26
CA ALA A 180 16.78 -8.01 -12.84
C ALA A 180 15.71 -7.68 -11.79
N GLY A 181 15.85 -8.24 -10.58
CA GLY A 181 15.03 -7.96 -9.40
C GLY A 181 15.57 -6.75 -8.65
N SER A 182 16.51 -6.96 -7.71
CA SER A 182 17.14 -5.88 -6.94
C SER A 182 18.01 -4.97 -7.82
N ASP A 183 18.60 -5.49 -8.89
CA ASP A 183 19.35 -4.75 -9.90
C ASP A 183 18.45 -4.37 -11.07
N THR A 184 17.48 -3.50 -10.82
CA THR A 184 16.49 -3.06 -11.81
C THR A 184 17.10 -2.35 -13.03
N ALA A 185 18.28 -1.72 -12.88
CA ALA A 185 18.99 -1.06 -13.98
C ALA A 185 19.56 -2.04 -15.02
N SER A 186 19.57 -3.33 -14.73
CA SER A 186 20.05 -4.40 -15.64
C SER A 186 18.92 -5.10 -16.40
N MET A 187 17.71 -4.50 -16.45
CA MET A 187 16.57 -5.05 -17.19
C MET A 187 16.88 -5.16 -18.70
N ARG A 188 16.22 -6.11 -19.36
CA ARG A 188 16.45 -6.44 -20.78
C ARG A 188 15.23 -6.29 -21.67
N CYS A 189 14.02 -6.17 -21.11
CA CYS A 189 12.81 -5.87 -21.87
C CYS A 189 13.01 -4.56 -22.63
N ARG A 190 12.79 -4.57 -23.95
CA ARG A 190 13.08 -3.45 -24.85
C ARG A 190 11.81 -2.81 -25.35
N ALA A 191 11.88 -1.50 -25.58
CA ALA A 191 10.90 -0.73 -26.31
C ALA A 191 11.62 -0.03 -27.47
N THR A 192 11.56 -0.63 -28.65
CA THR A 192 12.23 -0.14 -29.85
C THR A 192 11.34 0.91 -30.53
N PRO A 193 11.84 2.13 -30.83
CA PRO A 193 11.08 3.12 -31.58
C PRO A 193 10.72 2.60 -32.98
N ASP A 194 9.47 2.86 -33.42
CA ASP A 194 8.97 2.54 -34.75
C ASP A 194 8.00 3.64 -35.23
N GLY A 195 8.51 4.63 -35.95
CA GLY A 195 7.81 5.88 -36.23
C GLY A 195 7.57 6.66 -34.93
N ASP A 196 6.32 7.03 -34.70
CA ASP A 196 5.89 7.74 -33.49
C ASP A 196 5.58 6.77 -32.32
N ASP A 197 5.58 5.45 -32.56
CA ASP A 197 5.24 4.41 -31.61
C ASP A 197 6.49 3.71 -31.05
N PHE A 198 6.22 2.75 -30.14
CA PHE A 198 7.25 1.83 -29.61
C PHE A 198 6.79 0.39 -29.77
N VAL A 199 7.74 -0.50 -30.07
CA VAL A 199 7.51 -1.96 -30.11
C VAL A 199 8.19 -2.58 -28.90
N LEU A 200 7.38 -3.11 -27.97
CA LEU A 200 7.86 -3.80 -26.78
C LEU A 200 8.15 -5.26 -27.09
N THR A 201 9.33 -5.74 -26.67
CA THR A 201 9.74 -7.13 -26.78
C THR A 201 10.49 -7.56 -25.53
N GLY A 202 10.09 -8.69 -24.94
CA GLY A 202 10.68 -9.23 -23.72
C GLY A 202 9.62 -9.69 -22.72
N GLN A 203 10.00 -9.70 -21.43
CA GLN A 203 9.12 -10.17 -20.37
C GLN A 203 9.36 -9.43 -19.06
N LYS A 204 8.32 -9.41 -18.20
CA LYS A 204 8.40 -8.99 -16.79
C LYS A 204 7.96 -10.15 -15.91
N SER A 205 8.51 -10.20 -14.69
CA SER A 205 8.25 -11.29 -13.76
C SER A 205 7.67 -10.77 -12.44
N TRP A 206 6.92 -11.64 -11.78
CA TRP A 206 6.30 -11.40 -10.47
C TRP A 206 5.36 -10.20 -10.42
N VAL A 207 4.62 -9.95 -11.50
CA VAL A 207 3.69 -8.83 -11.56
C VAL A 207 2.40 -9.17 -10.81
N THR A 208 2.15 -8.41 -9.76
CA THR A 208 0.99 -8.56 -8.87
C THR A 208 -0.30 -8.17 -9.60
N ASN A 209 -1.37 -8.95 -9.43
CA ASN A 209 -2.67 -8.81 -10.10
C ASN A 209 -2.59 -8.86 -11.63
N ALA A 210 -1.51 -9.41 -12.20
CA ALA A 210 -1.40 -9.61 -13.65
C ALA A 210 -2.46 -10.55 -14.17
N GLY A 211 -3.08 -10.17 -15.29
CA GLY A 211 -4.23 -10.85 -15.89
C GLY A 211 -5.58 -10.45 -15.29
N ILE A 212 -5.60 -9.82 -14.10
CA ILE A 212 -6.79 -9.17 -13.51
C ILE A 212 -6.84 -7.71 -13.93
N SER A 213 -5.75 -6.96 -13.69
CA SER A 213 -5.66 -5.54 -14.05
C SER A 213 -5.86 -5.29 -15.54
N ASP A 214 -6.44 -4.14 -15.85
CA ASP A 214 -6.71 -3.68 -17.21
C ASP A 214 -5.54 -2.91 -17.79
N TYR A 215 -4.81 -2.20 -16.93
CA TYR A 215 -3.69 -1.33 -17.28
C TYR A 215 -2.43 -1.71 -16.51
N TYR A 216 -1.29 -1.46 -17.13
CA TYR A 216 0.02 -1.81 -16.59
C TYR A 216 1.01 -0.66 -16.82
N THR A 217 1.65 -0.17 -15.77
CA THR A 217 2.88 0.60 -15.94
C THR A 217 4.03 -0.36 -16.18
N VAL A 218 4.69 -0.26 -17.34
CA VAL A 218 5.78 -1.16 -17.73
C VAL A 218 7.05 -0.37 -18.01
N LEU A 219 8.16 -0.80 -17.40
CA LEU A 219 9.50 -0.23 -17.64
C LEU A 219 10.21 -1.03 -18.73
N ALA A 220 10.78 -0.37 -19.74
CA ALA A 220 11.52 -1.02 -20.81
C ALA A 220 12.70 -0.17 -21.27
N VAL A 221 13.73 -0.83 -21.82
CA VAL A 221 14.93 -0.17 -22.37
C VAL A 221 14.60 0.44 -23.73
N THR A 222 14.70 1.77 -23.85
CA THR A 222 14.50 2.53 -25.08
C THR A 222 15.81 2.94 -25.75
N ASP A 223 16.92 2.96 -25.00
CA ASP A 223 18.25 3.23 -25.49
C ASP A 223 19.28 2.34 -24.78
N PRO A 224 19.71 1.24 -25.42
CA PRO A 224 20.69 0.32 -24.84
C PRO A 224 22.12 0.87 -24.81
N GLN A 225 22.39 1.98 -25.49
CA GLN A 225 23.70 2.63 -25.51
C GLN A 225 23.82 3.73 -24.44
N ALA A 226 22.73 4.15 -23.84
CA ALA A 226 22.75 5.15 -22.79
C ALA A 226 23.49 4.65 -21.54
N PRO A 227 24.05 5.55 -20.72
CA PRO A 227 24.60 5.18 -19.42
C PRO A 227 23.59 4.39 -18.58
N ARG A 228 24.09 3.46 -17.77
CA ARG A 228 23.28 2.55 -16.93
C ARG A 228 22.14 3.28 -16.23
N GLY A 229 20.91 2.83 -16.45
CA GLY A 229 19.69 3.40 -15.88
C GLY A 229 19.15 4.67 -16.56
N LYS A 230 19.84 5.22 -17.57
CA LYS A 230 19.40 6.41 -18.32
C LYS A 230 18.65 6.08 -19.62
N GLY A 231 18.75 4.85 -20.09
CA GLY A 231 18.07 4.39 -21.31
C GLY A 231 16.75 3.65 -21.05
N ILE A 232 16.16 3.77 -19.85
CA ILE A 232 14.91 3.09 -19.48
C ILE A 232 13.77 4.09 -19.49
N SER A 233 12.64 3.72 -20.12
CA SER A 233 11.42 4.52 -20.16
C SER A 233 10.25 3.75 -19.51
N ALA A 234 9.21 4.48 -19.13
CA ALA A 234 7.99 3.91 -18.57
C ALA A 234 6.83 4.11 -19.54
N PHE A 235 5.95 3.13 -19.65
CA PHE A 235 4.81 3.13 -20.57
C PHE A 235 3.55 2.66 -19.87
N VAL A 236 2.39 3.15 -20.33
CA VAL A 236 1.10 2.50 -20.07
C VAL A 236 0.87 1.44 -21.13
N VAL A 237 0.66 0.20 -20.69
CA VAL A 237 0.26 -0.93 -21.53
C VAL A 237 -1.15 -1.34 -21.14
N GLU A 238 -2.01 -1.56 -22.13
CA GLU A 238 -3.38 -2.02 -21.94
C GLU A 238 -3.44 -3.55 -22.09
N LYS A 239 -4.29 -4.19 -21.30
CA LYS A 239 -4.50 -5.64 -21.35
C LYS A 239 -4.85 -6.16 -22.77
N SER A 240 -5.50 -5.30 -23.56
CA SER A 240 -5.95 -5.59 -24.91
C SER A 240 -4.89 -5.34 -26.00
N ASP A 241 -3.71 -4.81 -25.66
CA ASP A 241 -2.69 -4.50 -26.67
C ASP A 241 -2.24 -5.79 -27.38
N PRO A 242 -2.23 -5.82 -28.73
CA PRO A 242 -1.80 -7.00 -29.48
C PRO A 242 -0.34 -7.36 -29.18
N GLY A 243 -0.07 -8.65 -28.95
CA GLY A 243 1.26 -9.15 -28.59
C GLY A 243 1.58 -9.06 -27.10
N PHE A 244 0.64 -8.58 -26.27
CA PHE A 244 0.72 -8.59 -24.82
C PHE A 244 -0.04 -9.81 -24.25
N THR A 245 0.65 -10.66 -23.51
CA THR A 245 0.10 -11.89 -22.93
C THR A 245 0.64 -12.15 -21.52
N PHE A 246 0.09 -13.13 -20.84
CA PHE A 246 0.38 -13.45 -19.44
C PHE A 246 0.84 -14.90 -19.30
N GLY A 247 1.82 -15.12 -18.44
CA GLY A 247 2.19 -16.45 -17.97
C GLY A 247 1.16 -17.05 -17.01
N GLU A 248 1.38 -18.31 -16.63
CA GLU A 248 0.59 -18.97 -15.60
C GLU A 248 0.76 -18.30 -14.23
N PRO A 249 -0.24 -18.39 -13.33
CA PRO A 249 -0.11 -17.87 -11.98
C PRO A 249 1.02 -18.58 -11.21
N GLU A 250 1.86 -17.80 -10.53
CA GLU A 250 2.92 -18.33 -9.67
C GLU A 250 2.35 -19.05 -8.44
N ARG A 251 2.92 -20.21 -8.13
CA ARG A 251 2.58 -20.99 -6.93
C ARG A 251 3.32 -20.42 -5.72
N LYS A 252 2.64 -19.61 -4.91
CA LYS A 252 3.23 -18.81 -3.85
C LYS A 252 3.06 -19.42 -2.45
N LEU A 253 3.92 -19.01 -1.53
CA LEU A 253 3.85 -19.34 -0.10
C LEU A 253 2.59 -18.72 0.54
N GLY A 254 2.39 -17.41 0.34
CA GLY A 254 1.30 -16.62 0.90
C GLY A 254 0.71 -15.65 -0.13
N ILE A 255 -0.17 -14.76 0.33
CA ILE A 255 -0.94 -13.82 -0.51
C ILE A 255 -1.50 -14.49 -1.77
N LYS A 256 -1.99 -15.71 -1.61
CA LYS A 256 -2.37 -16.55 -2.76
C LYS A 256 -3.53 -15.99 -3.56
N GLY A 257 -4.40 -15.23 -2.91
CA GLY A 257 -5.53 -14.55 -3.55
C GLY A 257 -5.15 -13.37 -4.45
N SER A 258 -3.88 -12.97 -4.52
CA SER A 258 -3.42 -11.97 -5.49
C SER A 258 -2.64 -12.68 -6.59
N PRO A 259 -3.23 -12.93 -7.78
CA PRO A 259 -2.52 -13.58 -8.88
C PRO A 259 -1.24 -12.82 -9.22
N THR A 260 -0.14 -13.55 -9.29
CA THR A 260 1.17 -13.02 -9.66
C THR A 260 1.62 -13.77 -10.89
N ARG A 261 1.91 -13.07 -11.99
CA ARG A 261 2.24 -13.69 -13.27
C ARG A 261 3.40 -13.00 -13.94
N GLU A 262 3.94 -13.64 -14.96
CA GLU A 262 4.80 -13.00 -15.93
C GLU A 262 3.97 -12.20 -16.95
N LEU A 263 4.55 -11.09 -17.43
CA LEU A 263 4.06 -10.37 -18.60
C LEU A 263 4.97 -10.72 -19.78
N HIS A 264 4.40 -11.06 -20.92
CA HIS A 264 5.13 -11.38 -22.16
C HIS A 264 4.76 -10.37 -23.24
N PHE A 265 5.79 -9.81 -23.87
CA PHE A 265 5.66 -8.86 -24.98
C PHE A 265 6.29 -9.47 -26.23
N ASP A 266 5.47 -9.85 -27.21
CA ASP A 266 5.88 -10.32 -28.50
C ASP A 266 5.54 -9.27 -29.55
N SER A 267 6.51 -8.41 -29.83
CA SER A 267 6.35 -7.29 -30.77
C SER A 267 5.11 -6.44 -30.47
N CYS A 268 4.84 -6.21 -29.16
CA CYS A 268 3.68 -5.46 -28.68
C CYS A 268 3.84 -3.97 -29.02
N ARG A 269 3.01 -3.46 -29.93
CA ARG A 269 3.04 -2.06 -30.36
C ARG A 269 2.30 -1.17 -29.37
N ILE A 270 2.99 -0.15 -28.86
CA ILE A 270 2.46 0.83 -27.92
C ILE A 270 2.51 2.21 -28.57
N PRO A 271 1.38 2.94 -28.66
CA PRO A 271 1.36 4.33 -29.10
C PRO A 271 2.34 5.20 -28.32
N GLY A 272 3.07 6.08 -29.00
CA GLY A 272 4.11 6.89 -28.37
C GLY A 272 3.59 7.87 -27.35
N ASP A 273 2.31 8.25 -27.44
CA ASP A 273 1.63 9.10 -26.45
C ASP A 273 1.37 8.42 -25.11
N ARG A 274 1.61 7.07 -25.01
CA ARG A 274 1.51 6.31 -23.77
C ARG A 274 2.81 6.25 -22.94
N ILE A 275 3.85 7.00 -23.35
CA ILE A 275 5.06 7.14 -22.53
C ILE A 275 4.76 7.98 -21.29
N ILE A 276 5.28 7.56 -20.13
CA ILE A 276 5.17 8.26 -18.85
C ILE A 276 6.46 9.05 -18.62
N GLY A 277 6.34 10.38 -18.56
CA GLY A 277 7.51 11.28 -18.49
C GLY A 277 8.28 11.34 -19.80
N ALA A 278 9.54 11.77 -19.75
CA ALA A 278 10.40 11.82 -20.91
C ALA A 278 11.11 10.47 -21.17
N ARG A 279 11.50 10.25 -22.42
CA ARG A 279 12.29 9.07 -22.80
C ARG A 279 13.60 9.04 -22.00
N GLY A 280 13.89 7.90 -21.38
CA GLY A 280 15.09 7.69 -20.55
C GLY A 280 14.91 8.02 -19.07
N GLU A 281 13.76 8.57 -18.64
CA GLU A 281 13.48 8.90 -17.25
C GLU A 281 12.80 7.77 -16.45
N GLY A 282 12.45 6.66 -17.11
CA GLY A 282 11.66 5.60 -16.52
C GLY A 282 12.22 5.05 -15.22
N LEU A 283 13.55 4.84 -15.11
CA LEU A 283 14.13 4.34 -13.86
C LEU A 283 14.02 5.36 -12.71
N GLN A 284 14.20 6.65 -13.00
CA GLN A 284 14.04 7.72 -12.00
C GLN A 284 12.59 7.78 -11.50
N ILE A 285 11.63 7.71 -12.42
CA ILE A 285 10.19 7.66 -12.10
C ILE A 285 9.89 6.43 -11.24
N ALA A 286 10.44 5.26 -11.61
CA ALA A 286 10.26 4.02 -10.87
C ALA A 286 10.79 4.12 -9.42
N LEU A 287 11.97 4.70 -9.22
CA LEU A 287 12.55 4.84 -7.89
C LEU A 287 11.75 5.83 -7.02
N ARG A 288 11.30 6.96 -7.60
CA ARG A 288 10.39 7.88 -6.90
C ARG A 288 9.06 7.21 -6.56
N THR A 289 8.48 6.44 -7.46
CA THR A 289 7.28 5.65 -7.20
C THR A 289 7.47 4.76 -5.97
N LEU A 290 8.58 4.00 -5.92
CA LEU A 290 8.88 3.11 -4.80
C LEU A 290 9.09 3.87 -3.48
N ASP A 291 9.62 5.09 -3.49
CA ASP A 291 9.76 5.88 -2.26
C ASP A 291 8.39 6.19 -1.63
N HIS A 292 7.35 6.45 -2.44
CA HIS A 292 5.97 6.63 -1.99
C HIS A 292 5.27 5.31 -1.63
N THR A 293 5.49 4.24 -2.39
CA THR A 293 4.71 3.00 -2.22
C THR A 293 5.30 2.03 -1.20
N ARG A 294 6.58 2.12 -0.86
CA ARG A 294 7.16 1.41 0.30
C ARG A 294 6.40 1.68 1.59
N VAL A 295 5.88 2.88 1.74
CA VAL A 295 5.07 3.27 2.91
C VAL A 295 3.80 2.42 3.00
N THR A 296 3.14 2.16 1.87
CA THR A 296 1.93 1.33 1.82
C THR A 296 2.21 -0.14 2.12
N ILE A 297 3.39 -0.65 1.75
CA ILE A 297 3.83 -2.00 2.16
C ILE A 297 4.12 -2.06 3.66
N GLY A 298 4.66 -0.98 4.24
CA GLY A 298 4.76 -0.83 5.68
C GLY A 298 3.41 -0.92 6.37
N ALA A 299 2.40 -0.21 5.84
CA ALA A 299 1.02 -0.25 6.34
C ALA A 299 0.40 -1.65 6.22
N GLN A 300 0.59 -2.34 5.10
CA GLN A 300 0.16 -3.74 4.92
C GLN A 300 0.78 -4.66 5.99
N ALA A 301 2.08 -4.54 6.21
CA ALA A 301 2.78 -5.34 7.22
C ALA A 301 2.24 -5.08 8.64
N VAL A 302 1.98 -3.82 8.99
CA VAL A 302 1.35 -3.42 10.27
C VAL A 302 -0.05 -4.05 10.39
N GLY A 303 -0.85 -4.02 9.32
CA GLY A 303 -2.19 -4.62 9.31
C GLY A 303 -2.16 -6.13 9.56
N ILE A 304 -1.28 -6.87 8.85
CA ILE A 304 -1.11 -8.32 9.05
C ILE A 304 -0.71 -8.61 10.50
N ALA A 305 0.26 -7.86 11.04
CA ALA A 305 0.72 -8.02 12.42
C ALA A 305 -0.38 -7.72 13.43
N GLN A 306 -1.21 -6.69 13.20
CA GLN A 306 -2.36 -6.35 14.04
C GLN A 306 -3.39 -7.48 14.05
N GLY A 307 -3.76 -7.99 12.88
CA GLY A 307 -4.69 -9.12 12.78
C GLY A 307 -4.19 -10.35 13.54
N ALA A 308 -2.91 -10.67 13.41
CA ALA A 308 -2.30 -11.80 14.13
C ALA A 308 -2.31 -11.59 15.64
N LEU A 309 -2.00 -10.39 16.13
CA LEU A 309 -2.05 -10.06 17.54
C LEU A 309 -3.48 -10.12 18.09
N ASP A 310 -4.46 -9.60 17.36
CA ASP A 310 -5.89 -9.63 17.77
C ASP A 310 -6.38 -11.05 17.95
N HIS A 311 -6.09 -11.95 17.00
CA HIS A 311 -6.48 -13.36 17.10
C HIS A 311 -5.76 -14.08 18.25
N ALA A 312 -4.47 -13.81 18.44
CA ALA A 312 -3.70 -14.40 19.54
C ALA A 312 -4.24 -13.94 20.90
N LEU A 313 -4.56 -12.63 21.06
CA LEU A 313 -5.16 -12.07 22.28
C LEU A 313 -6.50 -12.69 22.60
N ALA A 314 -7.38 -12.86 21.62
CA ALA A 314 -8.68 -13.50 21.82
C ALA A 314 -8.49 -14.95 22.30
N TYR A 315 -7.64 -15.71 21.62
CA TYR A 315 -7.42 -17.12 21.95
C TYR A 315 -6.85 -17.33 23.36
N VAL A 316 -5.79 -16.61 23.75
CA VAL A 316 -5.13 -16.84 25.06
C VAL A 316 -6.00 -16.42 26.25
N LYS A 317 -6.99 -15.52 26.04
CA LYS A 317 -7.97 -15.16 27.07
C LYS A 317 -8.99 -16.27 27.35
N GLU A 318 -9.35 -17.05 26.34
CA GLU A 318 -10.35 -18.12 26.45
C GLU A 318 -9.73 -19.48 26.75
N ARG A 319 -8.58 -19.79 26.14
CA ARG A 319 -7.89 -21.07 26.29
C ARG A 319 -7.38 -21.25 27.70
N LYS A 320 -7.72 -22.39 28.33
CA LYS A 320 -7.27 -22.75 29.68
C LYS A 320 -6.31 -23.92 29.64
N GLN A 321 -5.26 -23.83 30.42
CA GLN A 321 -4.33 -24.92 30.73
C GLN A 321 -3.84 -24.76 32.18
N PHE A 322 -3.52 -25.87 32.84
CA PHE A 322 -3.11 -25.89 34.25
C PHE A 322 -4.11 -25.15 35.18
N GLY A 323 -5.40 -25.27 34.87
CA GLY A 323 -6.50 -24.73 35.69
C GLY A 323 -6.80 -23.22 35.50
N LYS A 324 -6.09 -22.50 34.63
CA LYS A 324 -6.30 -21.05 34.42
C LYS A 324 -6.16 -20.67 32.95
N ALA A 325 -6.57 -19.44 32.59
CA ALA A 325 -6.42 -18.93 31.25
C ALA A 325 -4.93 -18.83 30.87
N VAL A 326 -4.61 -19.09 29.60
CA VAL A 326 -3.22 -18.98 29.09
C VAL A 326 -2.69 -17.56 29.28
N ALA A 327 -3.55 -16.53 29.14
CA ALA A 327 -3.21 -15.12 29.37
C ALA A 327 -2.74 -14.82 30.83
N GLU A 328 -3.01 -15.70 31.79
CA GLU A 328 -2.58 -15.52 33.20
C GLU A 328 -1.12 -15.93 33.46
N PHE A 329 -0.46 -16.57 32.50
CA PHE A 329 0.94 -16.93 32.63
C PHE A 329 1.83 -15.72 32.29
N GLN A 330 2.75 -15.37 33.19
CA GLN A 330 3.60 -14.19 33.07
C GLN A 330 4.45 -14.21 31.78
N GLY A 331 4.97 -15.39 31.37
CA GLY A 331 5.71 -15.53 30.11
C GLY A 331 4.88 -15.16 28.88
N ILE A 332 3.57 -15.50 28.87
CA ILE A 332 2.63 -15.12 27.81
C ILE A 332 2.38 -13.62 27.83
N GLN A 333 2.24 -13.01 29.00
CA GLN A 333 2.02 -11.55 29.15
C GLN A 333 3.24 -10.77 28.61
N PHE A 334 4.45 -11.25 28.83
CA PHE A 334 5.67 -10.63 28.28
C PHE A 334 5.69 -10.71 26.75
N MET A 335 5.37 -11.87 26.16
CA MET A 335 5.28 -11.99 24.70
C MET A 335 4.26 -11.02 24.10
N LEU A 336 3.06 -10.94 24.70
CA LEU A 336 2.01 -10.01 24.23
C LEU A 336 2.43 -8.54 24.35
N ALA A 337 3.09 -8.16 25.44
CA ALA A 337 3.59 -6.81 25.66
C ALA A 337 4.66 -6.44 24.63
N ASP A 338 5.60 -7.35 24.35
CA ASP A 338 6.64 -7.14 23.33
C ASP A 338 6.06 -7.02 21.93
N MET A 339 5.09 -7.86 21.58
CA MET A 339 4.38 -7.77 20.30
C MET A 339 3.66 -6.42 20.14
N ALA A 340 2.91 -6.01 21.15
CA ALA A 340 2.16 -4.75 21.16
C ALA A 340 3.10 -3.52 21.06
N MET A 341 4.19 -3.50 21.83
CA MET A 341 5.18 -2.42 21.81
C MET A 341 5.84 -2.29 20.43
N LYS A 342 6.30 -3.40 19.84
CA LYS A 342 6.92 -3.42 18.51
C LYS A 342 5.94 -2.95 17.43
N LEU A 343 4.69 -3.40 17.51
CA LEU A 343 3.65 -3.02 16.55
C LEU A 343 3.32 -1.53 16.63
N ALA A 344 3.20 -0.98 17.85
CA ALA A 344 2.96 0.45 18.06
C ALA A 344 4.10 1.29 17.45
N ALA A 345 5.36 0.92 17.67
CA ALA A 345 6.52 1.61 17.11
C ALA A 345 6.52 1.53 15.57
N ALA A 346 6.21 0.36 14.99
CA ALA A 346 6.15 0.17 13.54
C ALA A 346 5.07 1.04 12.90
N ARG A 347 3.87 1.09 13.51
CA ARG A 347 2.75 1.92 13.03
C ARG A 347 3.12 3.40 13.02
N GLN A 348 3.72 3.92 14.09
CA GLN A 348 4.14 5.31 14.15
C GLN A 348 5.17 5.64 13.06
N LEU A 349 6.13 4.76 12.82
CA LEU A 349 7.12 4.98 11.77
C LEU A 349 6.48 4.99 10.36
N VAL A 350 5.49 4.13 10.12
CA VAL A 350 4.70 4.14 8.87
C VAL A 350 3.92 5.44 8.72
N TYR A 351 3.29 5.94 9.77
CA TYR A 351 2.51 7.19 9.72
C TYR A 351 3.38 8.43 9.51
N VAL A 352 4.55 8.48 10.15
CA VAL A 352 5.55 9.51 9.86
C VAL A 352 5.98 9.47 8.39
N ALA A 353 6.25 8.27 7.85
CA ALA A 353 6.61 8.11 6.44
C ALA A 353 5.46 8.50 5.50
N ALA A 354 4.20 8.23 5.87
CA ALA A 354 3.02 8.64 5.11
C ALA A 354 2.88 10.17 5.05
N ALA A 355 3.04 10.85 6.18
CA ALA A 355 3.03 12.31 6.22
C ALA A 355 4.16 12.94 5.37
N LYS A 356 5.33 12.31 5.33
CA LYS A 356 6.44 12.72 4.46
C LYS A 356 6.16 12.44 2.98
N SER A 357 5.51 11.32 2.67
CA SER A 357 5.07 10.99 1.32
C SER A 357 4.05 11.99 0.78
N GLU A 358 3.13 12.47 1.63
CA GLU A 358 2.16 13.49 1.25
C GLU A 358 2.80 14.81 0.86
N ARG A 359 3.85 15.21 1.56
CA ARG A 359 4.57 16.45 1.31
C ARG A 359 5.70 16.34 0.28
N ASP A 360 5.99 15.15 -0.23
CA ASP A 360 7.17 14.83 -1.06
C ASP A 360 8.48 15.32 -0.39
N ASP A 361 8.63 15.08 0.91
CA ASP A 361 9.78 15.53 1.70
C ASP A 361 11.09 14.95 1.17
N ALA A 362 12.17 15.72 1.19
CA ALA A 362 13.48 15.32 0.65
C ALA A 362 14.08 14.07 1.33
N ASP A 363 13.68 13.75 2.56
CA ASP A 363 14.11 12.58 3.32
C ASP A 363 13.11 11.40 3.24
N LEU A 364 12.06 11.51 2.40
CA LEU A 364 11.13 10.42 2.13
C LEU A 364 11.82 9.09 1.76
N PRO A 365 12.90 9.07 0.93
CA PRO A 365 13.58 7.82 0.61
C PRO A 365 14.11 7.08 1.85
N PHE A 366 14.59 7.81 2.87
CA PHE A 366 15.02 7.21 4.13
C PHE A 366 13.82 6.67 4.93
N PHE A 367 12.81 7.51 5.17
CA PHE A 367 11.66 7.14 6.01
C PHE A 367 10.77 6.07 5.38
N GLY A 368 10.55 6.09 4.05
CA GLY A 368 9.83 5.05 3.33
C GLY A 368 10.54 3.70 3.42
N ALA A 369 11.87 3.69 3.24
CA ALA A 369 12.68 2.48 3.40
C ALA A 369 12.68 1.96 4.86
N ALA A 370 12.82 2.87 5.83
CA ALA A 370 12.82 2.52 7.27
C ALA A 370 11.47 1.93 7.70
N ALA A 371 10.37 2.58 7.31
CA ALA A 371 9.01 2.14 7.63
C ALA A 371 8.74 0.73 7.07
N LYS A 372 9.01 0.52 5.78
CA LYS A 372 8.82 -0.79 5.13
C LYS A 372 9.70 -1.87 5.77
N CYS A 373 10.97 -1.59 5.98
CA CYS A 373 11.93 -2.55 6.53
C CYS A 373 11.55 -2.96 7.95
N TYR A 374 11.32 -2.00 8.83
CA TYR A 374 10.98 -2.27 10.23
C TYR A 374 9.63 -2.94 10.37
N ALA A 375 8.58 -2.40 9.73
CA ALA A 375 7.24 -2.97 9.82
C ALA A 375 7.18 -4.42 9.30
N SER A 376 7.86 -4.74 8.20
CA SER A 376 7.87 -6.10 7.66
C SER A 376 8.70 -7.08 8.50
N ASP A 377 9.81 -6.66 9.13
CA ASP A 377 10.56 -7.48 10.06
C ASP A 377 9.73 -7.77 11.33
N ILE A 378 9.01 -6.75 11.84
CA ILE A 378 8.11 -6.89 12.98
C ILE A 378 6.90 -7.77 12.66
N ALA A 379 6.29 -7.62 11.47
CA ALA A 379 5.17 -8.46 11.06
C ALA A 379 5.55 -9.94 11.03
N MET A 380 6.73 -10.27 10.52
CA MET A 380 7.23 -11.64 10.52
C MET A 380 7.47 -12.17 11.95
N SER A 381 8.02 -11.34 12.86
CA SER A 381 8.20 -11.69 14.27
C SER A 381 6.86 -11.93 14.96
N ILE A 382 5.93 -10.98 14.84
CA ILE A 382 4.62 -11.02 15.52
C ILE A 382 3.78 -12.20 15.03
N THR A 383 3.72 -12.45 13.72
CA THR A 383 2.93 -13.55 13.17
C THR A 383 3.50 -14.92 13.58
N THR A 384 4.82 -15.05 13.69
CA THR A 384 5.48 -16.25 14.18
C THR A 384 5.16 -16.49 15.67
N GLU A 385 5.27 -15.45 16.51
CA GLU A 385 4.93 -15.51 17.93
C GLU A 385 3.43 -15.79 18.15
N ALA A 386 2.57 -15.25 17.30
CA ALA A 386 1.13 -15.50 17.36
C ALA A 386 0.79 -16.98 17.09
N VAL A 387 1.45 -17.61 16.11
CA VAL A 387 1.34 -19.06 15.90
C VAL A 387 1.79 -19.82 17.15
N GLN A 388 2.92 -19.43 17.75
CA GLN A 388 3.47 -20.04 18.96
C GLN A 388 2.51 -19.92 20.16
N LEU A 389 1.85 -18.76 20.32
CA LEU A 389 0.87 -18.52 21.42
C LEU A 389 -0.36 -19.43 21.36
N LEU A 390 -0.76 -19.85 20.15
CA LEU A 390 -1.87 -20.78 19.97
C LEU A 390 -1.43 -22.26 20.13
N GLY A 391 -0.11 -22.54 20.13
CA GLY A 391 0.40 -23.91 20.15
C GLY A 391 -0.07 -24.71 18.92
N GLY A 392 -0.53 -25.94 19.13
CA GLY A 392 -1.00 -26.79 18.03
C GLY A 392 -2.15 -26.18 17.21
N ALA A 393 -3.04 -25.37 17.83
CA ALA A 393 -4.11 -24.68 17.15
C ALA A 393 -3.58 -23.61 16.16
N GLY A 394 -2.43 -22.98 16.43
CA GLY A 394 -1.84 -22.01 15.52
C GLY A 394 -1.20 -22.65 14.28
N TYR A 395 -0.99 -23.96 14.28
CA TYR A 395 -0.33 -24.70 13.19
C TYR A 395 -1.32 -25.31 12.18
N VAL A 396 -2.61 -25.26 12.47
CA VAL A 396 -3.66 -25.81 11.59
C VAL A 396 -4.47 -24.69 10.94
N LYS A 397 -5.08 -25.00 9.79
CA LYS A 397 -5.81 -24.01 8.97
C LYS A 397 -7.16 -23.56 9.57
N ASP A 398 -7.63 -24.17 10.66
CA ASP A 398 -8.83 -23.76 11.37
C ASP A 398 -8.70 -22.37 12.00
N PHE A 399 -7.47 -21.91 12.19
CA PHE A 399 -7.12 -20.58 12.69
C PHE A 399 -6.32 -19.81 11.66
N PRO A 400 -6.46 -18.48 11.59
CA PRO A 400 -5.86 -17.69 10.49
C PRO A 400 -4.35 -17.46 10.62
N LEU A 401 -3.71 -17.81 11.73
CA LEU A 401 -2.35 -17.36 12.05
C LEU A 401 -1.28 -17.97 11.16
N GLU A 402 -1.42 -19.24 10.77
CA GLU A 402 -0.50 -19.88 9.83
C GLU A 402 -0.51 -19.17 8.47
N ARG A 403 -1.70 -18.75 7.99
CA ARG A 403 -1.86 -17.95 6.77
C ARG A 403 -1.21 -16.59 6.92
N MET A 404 -1.50 -15.87 8.02
CA MET A 404 -0.93 -14.54 8.29
C MET A 404 0.60 -14.58 8.36
N MET A 405 1.20 -15.64 8.91
CA MET A 405 2.65 -15.84 8.94
C MET A 405 3.21 -16.04 7.52
N ARG A 406 2.54 -16.85 6.66
CA ARG A 406 2.93 -17.04 5.27
C ARG A 406 2.80 -15.74 4.46
N ASP A 407 1.72 -14.99 4.69
CA ASP A 407 1.44 -13.73 4.02
C ASP A 407 2.44 -12.63 4.42
N ALA A 408 2.80 -12.55 5.70
CA ALA A 408 3.75 -11.56 6.20
C ALA A 408 5.13 -11.66 5.51
N LYS A 409 5.56 -12.87 5.11
CA LYS A 409 6.89 -13.08 4.55
C LYS A 409 7.17 -12.26 3.30
N ILE A 410 6.18 -12.07 2.42
CA ILE A 410 6.40 -11.34 1.17
C ILE A 410 6.73 -9.86 1.42
N THR A 411 6.23 -9.27 2.52
CA THR A 411 6.47 -7.87 2.83
C THR A 411 7.94 -7.55 3.08
N GLN A 412 8.77 -8.54 3.41
CA GLN A 412 10.22 -8.42 3.50
C GLN A 412 10.93 -8.48 2.13
N ILE A 413 10.23 -8.89 1.06
CA ILE A 413 10.83 -9.25 -0.23
C ILE A 413 10.48 -8.23 -1.32
N TYR A 414 9.20 -8.03 -1.61
CA TYR A 414 8.77 -7.18 -2.73
C TYR A 414 8.91 -5.68 -2.43
N GLU A 415 8.79 -4.85 -3.48
CA GLU A 415 9.09 -3.40 -3.47
C GLU A 415 10.49 -3.06 -2.91
N GLY A 416 11.43 -3.96 -3.21
CA GLY A 416 12.81 -3.94 -2.71
C GLY A 416 12.94 -4.75 -1.42
N THR A 417 13.84 -5.75 -1.44
CA THR A 417 14.10 -6.58 -0.25
C THR A 417 14.54 -5.72 0.94
N ASN A 418 14.41 -6.23 2.15
CA ASN A 418 14.84 -5.50 3.35
C ASN A 418 16.35 -5.21 3.36
N GLN A 419 17.16 -5.95 2.59
CA GLN A 419 18.56 -5.65 2.32
C GLN A 419 18.69 -4.37 1.46
N ILE A 420 17.85 -4.25 0.42
CA ILE A 420 17.80 -3.04 -0.42
C ILE A 420 17.32 -1.84 0.39
N GLN A 421 16.33 -2.00 1.28
CA GLN A 421 15.90 -0.91 2.17
C GLN A 421 17.07 -0.39 3.02
N ARG A 422 17.88 -1.30 3.59
CA ARG A 422 19.07 -0.93 4.37
C ARG A 422 20.13 -0.21 3.53
N ILE A 423 20.30 -0.59 2.27
CA ILE A 423 21.17 0.13 1.31
C ILE A 423 20.63 1.53 1.04
N VAL A 424 19.32 1.68 0.84
CA VAL A 424 18.68 3.01 0.63
C VAL A 424 18.90 3.92 1.82
N MET A 425 18.63 3.43 3.04
CA MET A 425 18.86 4.18 4.28
C MET A 425 20.33 4.59 4.45
N ALA A 426 21.25 3.63 4.27
CA ALA A 426 22.69 3.90 4.41
C ALA A 426 23.18 4.96 3.41
N ARG A 427 22.69 4.93 2.17
CA ARG A 427 23.03 5.94 1.16
C ARG A 427 22.53 7.34 1.52
N GLN A 428 21.38 7.46 2.22
CA GLN A 428 20.92 8.77 2.68
C GLN A 428 21.76 9.31 3.85
N LEU A 429 22.22 8.42 4.75
CA LEU A 429 23.05 8.79 5.89
C LEU A 429 24.50 9.16 5.49
N LEU A 430 24.97 8.68 4.34
CA LEU A 430 26.35 8.86 3.86
C LEU A 430 26.48 9.96 2.79
N LYS A 431 25.40 10.68 2.47
CA LYS A 431 25.43 11.89 1.63
C LYS A 431 25.99 13.08 2.40
#